data_ec3767d874f1a5040ab6d5a57b2ce38b
#
_entry.id   ec3767d874f1a5040ab6d5a57b2ce38b
#
_cell.length_a   1.000
_cell.length_b   1.000
_cell.length_c   1.000
_cell.angle_alpha   90.00
_cell.angle_beta   90.00
_cell.angle_gamma   90.00
#
_symmetry.space_group_name_H-M   'P 1'
#
loop_
_entity.id
_entity.type
_entity.pdbx_description
1 polymer ?
#
loop_
_entity_poly.entity_id
_entity_poly.type
_entity_poly.pdbx_seq_one_letter_code
_entity_poly.pdbx_strand_id
1 'polypeptide(L)'
;MQKEVIKANIVVFIASFCTLVIELVAGRIMAPHVGVSLYTWTSIIGVVLAGISIGAYVGGLLADRFPRPSTLGWLLFASGIGALSISPLTNLLGAAHFQTTLMVRILILTTFIFFIPSCILGMISPVVVKLTLHNLAKTGNVVGKLYAFSTLGSIIGTFATGFFLISWMGTRNLLLTVGIILIISALVFGGLVTRRKPSAIFLVISTVIILSLTWVFHGYAFKMPVDDKTYFFEESDYYTLQIRKCLTRDQQTWADALVLDHLIHSINVYDDPFHLDYEYIRIYEELMRWRMNRSGTLATLFIGGGGYTLPRALELMYPKAEIDVVEIDPEITRLAHEYLGVPKNTRIRSFNEDGRWFVMNSADEGKYDFIVGDAFNDLSIPYHLTTKEFALQMARLLKPDGILMANVIDSYQKGLFMPSYIRTLEEVFGKGNVHLVSPKPDKENTGISTRVIVASRRGVDMNDFVKFIGEKDGKGVMSHVMPQERLQQYLTERPSVILTDDYVPVDNLTAPIFEERYGYRTH
;
A
#
# COMPACT_ATOMS: atom_id res chain seq x y z
N MET A 1 10.78 22.71 -41.41
CA MET A 1 11.55 22.96 -40.19
C MET A 1 10.72 23.22 -38.96
N GLN A 2 9.88 24.26 -38.90
CA GLN A 2 9.06 24.55 -37.71
C GLN A 2 8.05 23.42 -37.34
N LYS A 3 7.37 22.82 -38.32
CA LYS A 3 6.46 21.67 -38.12
C LYS A 3 7.18 20.42 -37.59
N GLU A 4 8.41 20.16 -38.01
CA GLU A 4 9.22 19.01 -37.53
C GLU A 4 9.61 19.18 -36.06
N VAL A 5 10.01 20.39 -35.64
CA VAL A 5 10.35 20.70 -34.26
C VAL A 5 9.10 20.57 -33.36
N ILE A 6 7.93 21.02 -33.83
CA ILE A 6 6.67 20.88 -33.07
C ILE A 6 6.33 19.39 -32.89
N LYS A 7 6.44 18.58 -33.96
CA LYS A 7 6.20 17.13 -33.85
C LYS A 7 7.16 16.46 -32.87
N ALA A 8 8.44 16.83 -32.93
CA ALA A 8 9.45 16.31 -32.05
C ALA A 8 9.16 16.62 -30.56
N ASN A 9 8.77 17.87 -30.28
CA ASN A 9 8.39 18.30 -28.93
C ASN A 9 7.16 17.52 -28.40
N ILE A 10 6.17 17.28 -29.26
CA ILE A 10 4.98 16.49 -28.87
C ILE A 10 5.37 15.04 -28.58
N VAL A 11 6.24 14.43 -29.39
CA VAL A 11 6.66 13.04 -29.20
C VAL A 11 7.44 12.86 -27.90
N VAL A 12 8.42 13.73 -27.60
CA VAL A 12 9.19 13.62 -26.36
C VAL A 12 8.30 13.91 -25.15
N PHE A 13 7.34 14.83 -25.27
CA PHE A 13 6.35 15.09 -24.21
C PHE A 13 5.53 13.83 -23.92
N ILE A 14 4.92 13.22 -24.95
CA ILE A 14 4.11 12.00 -24.81
C ILE A 14 4.95 10.86 -24.22
N ALA A 15 6.14 10.61 -24.75
CA ALA A 15 7.00 9.54 -24.27
C ALA A 15 7.35 9.71 -22.78
N SER A 16 7.75 10.91 -22.37
CA SER A 16 8.11 11.20 -20.99
C SER A 16 6.90 11.19 -20.05
N PHE A 17 5.74 11.69 -20.51
CA PHE A 17 4.47 11.56 -19.79
C PHE A 17 4.16 10.08 -19.53
N CYS A 18 4.16 9.24 -20.56
CA CYS A 18 3.88 7.82 -20.44
C CYS A 18 4.89 7.09 -19.55
N THR A 19 6.16 7.49 -19.57
CA THR A 19 7.20 6.90 -18.71
C THR A 19 6.88 7.11 -17.24
N LEU A 20 6.55 8.34 -16.84
CA LEU A 20 6.22 8.66 -15.44
C LEU A 20 4.89 8.05 -15.00
N VAL A 21 3.92 7.95 -15.92
CA VAL A 21 2.68 7.21 -15.63
C VAL A 21 2.99 5.75 -15.29
N ILE A 22 3.80 5.07 -16.10
CA ILE A 22 4.20 3.67 -15.87
C ILE A 22 4.95 3.53 -14.53
N GLU A 23 5.87 4.45 -14.23
CA GLU A 23 6.67 4.42 -13.01
C GLU A 23 5.80 4.53 -11.75
N LEU A 24 4.86 5.47 -11.71
CA LEU A 24 3.97 5.66 -10.56
C LEU A 24 2.97 4.51 -10.39
N VAL A 25 2.44 4.02 -11.50
CA VAL A 25 1.50 2.88 -11.50
C VAL A 25 2.22 1.58 -11.08
N ALA A 26 3.53 1.46 -11.33
CA ALA A 26 4.31 0.28 -11.00
C ALA A 26 4.23 -0.09 -9.51
N GLY A 27 4.32 0.90 -8.60
CA GLY A 27 4.21 0.68 -7.17
C GLY A 27 2.89 0.03 -6.78
N ARG A 28 1.80 0.52 -7.33
CA ARG A 28 0.45 0.01 -7.04
C ARG A 28 0.16 -1.35 -7.67
N ILE A 29 0.64 -1.60 -8.87
CA ILE A 29 0.49 -2.91 -9.52
C ILE A 29 1.32 -3.99 -8.83
N MET A 30 2.47 -3.62 -8.24
CA MET A 30 3.31 -4.55 -7.49
C MET A 30 2.81 -4.80 -6.06
N ALA A 31 2.06 -3.87 -5.48
CA ALA A 31 1.58 -3.95 -4.09
C ALA A 31 0.90 -5.29 -3.74
N PRO A 32 -0.05 -5.83 -4.54
CA PRO A 32 -0.69 -7.11 -4.24
C PRO A 32 0.24 -8.32 -4.26
N HIS A 33 1.47 -8.20 -4.78
CA HIS A 33 2.40 -9.32 -4.94
C HIS A 33 3.60 -9.28 -4.00
N VAL A 34 4.03 -8.08 -3.60
CA VAL A 34 5.26 -7.89 -2.80
C VAL A 34 5.11 -6.85 -1.68
N GLY A 35 3.90 -6.31 -1.51
CA GLY A 35 3.61 -5.26 -0.53
C GLY A 35 4.17 -3.88 -0.92
N VAL A 36 3.78 -2.86 -0.15
CA VAL A 36 4.28 -1.49 -0.28
C VAL A 36 5.34 -1.25 0.79
N SER A 37 6.58 -1.06 0.37
CA SER A 37 7.72 -0.81 1.25
C SER A 37 8.74 0.09 0.58
N LEU A 38 9.68 0.63 1.34
CA LEU A 38 10.82 1.36 0.80
C LEU A 38 11.61 0.50 -0.21
N TYR A 39 11.74 -0.81 0.04
CA TYR A 39 12.40 -1.76 -0.86
C TYR A 39 11.70 -1.87 -2.20
N THR A 40 10.37 -1.89 -2.20
CA THR A 40 9.55 -1.95 -3.42
C THR A 40 9.75 -0.69 -4.26
N TRP A 41 9.62 0.49 -3.64
CA TRP A 41 9.82 1.77 -4.33
C TRP A 41 11.24 1.95 -4.83
N THR A 42 12.26 1.64 -4.03
CA THR A 42 13.67 1.72 -4.43
C THR A 42 13.96 0.82 -5.63
N SER A 43 13.44 -0.41 -5.63
CA SER A 43 13.63 -1.35 -6.73
C SER A 43 12.96 -0.85 -8.02
N ILE A 44 11.74 -0.35 -7.94
CA ILE A 44 11.02 0.20 -9.10
C ILE A 44 11.78 1.38 -9.70
N ILE A 45 12.09 2.39 -8.89
CA ILE A 45 12.80 3.59 -9.34
C ILE A 45 14.16 3.21 -9.92
N GLY A 46 14.93 2.36 -9.23
CA GLY A 46 16.24 1.91 -9.69
C GLY A 46 16.19 1.17 -11.03
N VAL A 47 15.25 0.25 -11.20
CA VAL A 47 15.09 -0.54 -12.45
C VAL A 47 14.60 0.34 -13.60
N VAL A 48 13.64 1.23 -13.37
CA VAL A 48 13.12 2.14 -14.40
C VAL A 48 14.22 3.10 -14.85
N LEU A 49 14.96 3.72 -13.93
CA LEU A 49 16.07 4.62 -14.24
C LEU A 49 17.21 3.88 -14.97
N ALA A 50 17.55 2.65 -14.56
CA ALA A 50 18.52 1.82 -15.26
C ALA A 50 18.05 1.51 -16.69
N GLY A 51 16.78 1.17 -16.86
CA GLY A 51 16.16 0.95 -18.16
C GLY A 51 16.26 2.19 -19.05
N ILE A 52 15.83 3.35 -18.55
CA ILE A 52 15.91 4.63 -19.28
C ILE A 52 17.37 4.96 -19.67
N SER A 53 18.32 4.78 -18.76
CA SER A 53 19.74 5.07 -18.99
C SER A 53 20.34 4.19 -20.08
N ILE A 54 20.15 2.87 -19.98
CA ILE A 54 20.62 1.92 -21.00
C ILE A 54 19.88 2.15 -22.31
N GLY A 55 18.58 2.43 -22.25
CA GLY A 55 17.76 2.79 -23.39
C GLY A 55 18.28 4.03 -24.11
N ALA A 56 18.63 5.08 -23.39
CA ALA A 56 19.19 6.29 -23.97
C ALA A 56 20.53 6.02 -24.70
N TYR A 57 21.40 5.21 -24.09
CA TYR A 57 22.66 4.81 -24.73
C TYR A 57 22.42 3.99 -26.02
N VAL A 58 21.63 2.94 -25.94
CA VAL A 58 21.30 2.08 -27.10
C VAL A 58 20.52 2.86 -28.16
N GLY A 59 19.60 3.74 -27.75
CA GLY A 59 18.84 4.62 -28.62
C GLY A 59 19.74 5.60 -29.39
N GLY A 60 20.80 6.09 -28.76
CA GLY A 60 21.86 6.90 -29.44
C GLY A 60 22.56 6.13 -30.55
N LEU A 61 23.03 4.91 -30.26
CA LEU A 61 23.65 4.04 -31.26
C LEU A 61 22.69 3.70 -32.41
N LEU A 62 21.42 3.42 -32.08
CA LEU A 62 20.39 3.13 -33.07
C LEU A 62 20.06 4.34 -33.94
N ALA A 63 20.02 5.54 -33.35
CA ALA A 63 19.80 6.79 -34.04
C ALA A 63 20.90 7.11 -35.06
N ASP A 64 22.16 6.81 -34.74
CA ASP A 64 23.29 7.01 -35.66
C ASP A 64 23.28 6.01 -36.80
N ARG A 65 22.92 4.76 -36.54
CA ARG A 65 22.87 3.69 -37.54
C ARG A 65 21.66 3.76 -38.46
N PHE A 66 20.51 4.16 -37.93
CA PHE A 66 19.22 4.19 -38.65
C PHE A 66 18.47 5.51 -38.42
N PRO A 67 18.94 6.67 -38.92
CA PRO A 67 18.34 7.97 -38.71
C PRO A 67 17.09 8.17 -39.59
N ARG A 68 16.03 7.38 -39.33
CA ARG A 68 14.80 7.37 -40.13
C ARG A 68 13.57 7.59 -39.24
N PRO A 69 12.53 8.30 -39.72
CA PRO A 69 11.27 8.42 -38.97
C PRO A 69 10.68 7.06 -38.63
N SER A 70 10.87 6.03 -39.49
CA SER A 70 10.38 4.67 -39.19
C SER A 70 11.02 4.02 -37.95
N THR A 71 12.28 4.38 -37.64
CA THR A 71 12.95 3.92 -36.42
C THR A 71 12.19 4.44 -35.17
N LEU A 72 11.83 5.73 -35.17
CA LEU A 72 11.00 6.33 -34.12
C LEU A 72 9.64 5.64 -34.02
N GLY A 73 9.00 5.37 -35.17
CA GLY A 73 7.70 4.70 -35.23
C GLY A 73 7.76 3.30 -34.61
N TRP A 74 8.78 2.50 -34.93
CA TRP A 74 8.95 1.17 -34.35
C TRP A 74 9.23 1.22 -32.85
N LEU A 75 10.00 2.21 -32.36
CA LEU A 75 10.24 2.39 -30.93
C LEU A 75 8.96 2.76 -30.19
N LEU A 76 8.16 3.69 -30.69
CA LEU A 76 6.86 4.06 -30.10
C LEU A 76 5.91 2.86 -30.08
N PHE A 77 5.86 2.09 -31.17
CA PHE A 77 5.04 0.88 -31.26
C PHE A 77 5.48 -0.17 -30.24
N ALA A 78 6.78 -0.46 -30.18
CA ALA A 78 7.35 -1.40 -29.22
C ALA A 78 7.16 -0.95 -27.76
N SER A 79 7.24 0.37 -27.49
CA SER A 79 6.95 0.94 -26.17
C SER A 79 5.47 0.71 -25.79
N GLY A 80 4.56 0.87 -26.74
CA GLY A 80 3.14 0.61 -26.53
C GLY A 80 2.87 -0.88 -26.20
N ILE A 81 3.49 -1.80 -26.94
CA ILE A 81 3.44 -3.24 -26.62
C ILE A 81 4.04 -3.51 -25.25
N GLY A 82 5.19 -2.90 -24.93
CA GLY A 82 5.82 -3.00 -23.61
C GLY A 82 4.88 -2.58 -22.48
N ALA A 83 4.21 -1.43 -22.63
CA ALA A 83 3.24 -0.95 -21.64
C ALA A 83 2.05 -1.92 -21.48
N LEU A 84 1.51 -2.44 -22.58
CA LEU A 84 0.41 -3.43 -22.58
C LEU A 84 0.84 -4.77 -21.95
N SER A 85 2.11 -5.14 -22.02
CA SER A 85 2.62 -6.38 -21.46
C SER A 85 2.80 -6.36 -19.94
N ILE A 86 2.87 -5.18 -19.31
CA ILE A 86 3.12 -5.04 -17.87
C ILE A 86 2.06 -5.79 -17.06
N SER A 87 0.78 -5.52 -17.28
CA SER A 87 -0.30 -6.15 -16.50
C SER A 87 -0.35 -7.68 -16.63
N PRO A 88 -0.34 -8.29 -17.83
CA PRO A 88 -0.31 -9.74 -17.97
C PRO A 88 0.97 -10.37 -17.42
N LEU A 89 2.14 -9.72 -17.55
CA LEU A 89 3.38 -10.20 -16.95
C LEU A 89 3.33 -10.17 -15.43
N THR A 90 2.75 -9.13 -14.86
CA THR A 90 2.56 -9.04 -13.41
C THR A 90 1.63 -10.15 -12.91
N ASN A 91 0.53 -10.43 -13.60
CA ASN A 91 -0.37 -11.53 -13.23
C ASN A 91 0.33 -12.90 -13.31
N LEU A 92 1.16 -13.10 -14.33
CA LEU A 92 1.88 -14.36 -14.54
C LEU A 92 3.02 -14.55 -13.53
N LEU A 93 3.87 -13.54 -13.38
CA LEU A 93 5.09 -13.60 -12.57
C LEU A 93 4.84 -13.32 -11.09
N GLY A 94 3.84 -12.52 -10.76
CA GLY A 94 3.47 -12.17 -9.38
C GLY A 94 3.04 -13.39 -8.56
N ALA A 95 2.41 -14.37 -9.21
CA ALA A 95 2.07 -15.65 -8.60
C ALA A 95 3.26 -16.62 -8.47
N ALA A 96 4.41 -16.34 -9.11
CA ALA A 96 5.56 -17.21 -9.06
C ALA A 96 6.26 -17.18 -7.69
N HIS A 97 6.53 -18.34 -7.14
CA HIS A 97 7.25 -18.51 -5.88
C HIS A 97 8.74 -18.67 -6.17
N PHE A 98 9.49 -17.59 -5.96
CA PHE A 98 10.96 -17.62 -6.02
C PHE A 98 11.53 -17.97 -4.65
N GLN A 99 12.42 -18.96 -4.62
CA GLN A 99 13.13 -19.37 -3.39
C GLN A 99 14.27 -18.40 -3.05
N THR A 100 13.93 -17.12 -2.78
CA THR A 100 14.89 -16.05 -2.52
C THR A 100 14.39 -15.13 -1.40
N THR A 101 15.27 -14.26 -0.88
CA THR A 101 14.84 -13.22 0.06
C THR A 101 13.85 -12.26 -0.61
N LEU A 102 13.00 -11.62 0.18
CA LEU A 102 11.99 -10.69 -0.33
C LEU A 102 12.61 -9.59 -1.20
N MET A 103 13.73 -8.99 -0.77
CA MET A 103 14.42 -7.94 -1.52
C MET A 103 14.85 -8.41 -2.93
N VAL A 104 15.43 -9.61 -3.01
CA VAL A 104 15.84 -10.21 -4.29
C VAL A 104 14.62 -10.53 -5.15
N ARG A 105 13.54 -11.04 -4.56
CA ARG A 105 12.27 -11.30 -5.26
C ARG A 105 11.70 -10.00 -5.85
N ILE A 106 11.64 -8.92 -5.07
CA ILE A 106 11.17 -7.61 -5.54
C ILE A 106 12.01 -7.14 -6.72
N LEU A 107 13.34 -7.20 -6.61
CA LEU A 107 14.27 -6.77 -7.66
C LEU A 107 14.12 -7.61 -8.94
N ILE A 108 13.98 -8.93 -8.81
CA ILE A 108 13.75 -9.83 -9.95
C ILE A 108 12.44 -9.47 -10.65
N LEU A 109 11.33 -9.41 -9.91
CA LEU A 109 10.01 -9.12 -10.49
C LEU A 109 9.98 -7.76 -11.17
N THR A 110 10.46 -6.71 -10.51
CA THR A 110 10.51 -5.36 -11.08
C THR A 110 11.38 -5.31 -12.34
N THR A 111 12.51 -6.02 -12.34
CA THR A 111 13.40 -6.08 -13.51
C THR A 111 12.72 -6.75 -14.71
N PHE A 112 12.12 -7.91 -14.52
CA PHE A 112 11.45 -8.64 -15.62
C PHE A 112 10.23 -7.90 -16.18
N ILE A 113 9.50 -7.17 -15.32
CA ILE A 113 8.26 -6.50 -15.72
C ILE A 113 8.54 -5.13 -16.33
N PHE A 114 9.41 -4.30 -15.72
CA PHE A 114 9.53 -2.88 -16.04
C PHE A 114 10.80 -2.50 -16.82
N PHE A 115 11.88 -3.29 -16.76
CA PHE A 115 13.15 -2.92 -17.38
C PHE A 115 13.05 -2.76 -18.89
N ILE A 116 12.46 -3.74 -19.60
CA ILE A 116 12.36 -3.71 -21.07
C ILE A 116 11.46 -2.56 -21.55
N PRO A 117 10.23 -2.37 -21.03
CA PRO A 117 9.41 -1.22 -21.37
C PRO A 117 10.12 0.13 -21.17
N SER A 118 10.79 0.30 -20.03
CA SER A 118 11.52 1.53 -19.70
C SER A 118 12.73 1.74 -20.61
N CYS A 119 13.44 0.67 -20.97
CA CYS A 119 14.57 0.73 -21.90
C CYS A 119 14.12 1.21 -23.29
N ILE A 120 13.03 0.68 -23.82
CA ILE A 120 12.51 1.08 -25.14
C ILE A 120 12.03 2.54 -25.11
N LEU A 121 11.35 2.97 -24.05
CA LEU A 121 10.95 4.37 -23.87
C LEU A 121 12.16 5.31 -23.80
N GLY A 122 13.21 4.90 -23.11
CA GLY A 122 14.47 5.64 -23.04
C GLY A 122 15.17 5.86 -24.39
N MET A 123 14.96 4.95 -25.35
CA MET A 123 15.53 5.07 -26.70
C MET A 123 14.90 6.20 -27.53
N ILE A 124 13.70 6.65 -27.20
CA ILE A 124 12.93 7.61 -28.03
C ILE A 124 13.63 8.97 -28.08
N SER A 125 14.07 9.50 -26.94
CA SER A 125 14.64 10.85 -26.86
C SER A 125 15.89 11.05 -27.75
N PRO A 126 16.92 10.19 -27.71
CA PRO A 126 18.09 10.32 -28.61
C PRO A 126 17.71 10.24 -30.10
N VAL A 127 16.78 9.36 -30.45
CA VAL A 127 16.32 9.23 -31.84
C VAL A 127 15.59 10.50 -32.29
N VAL A 128 14.74 11.10 -31.46
CA VAL A 128 14.06 12.36 -31.76
C VAL A 128 15.04 13.51 -31.91
N VAL A 129 16.07 13.61 -31.04
CA VAL A 129 17.14 14.60 -31.14
C VAL A 129 17.85 14.47 -32.51
N LYS A 130 18.25 13.25 -32.88
CA LYS A 130 18.95 12.98 -34.14
C LYS A 130 18.12 13.36 -35.38
N LEU A 131 16.81 13.04 -35.36
CA LEU A 131 15.91 13.35 -36.48
C LEU A 131 15.61 14.85 -36.61
N THR A 132 15.74 15.60 -35.52
CA THR A 132 15.38 17.04 -35.48
C THR A 132 16.57 17.95 -35.71
N LEU A 133 17.79 17.44 -35.48
CA LEU A 133 19.02 18.20 -35.55
C LEU A 133 19.54 18.28 -36.98
N HIS A 134 19.15 19.34 -37.73
CA HIS A 134 19.60 19.58 -39.10
C HIS A 134 20.72 20.60 -39.20
N ASN A 135 20.97 21.40 -38.15
CA ASN A 135 21.98 22.48 -38.17
C ASN A 135 22.71 22.52 -36.81
N LEU A 136 24.00 22.23 -36.85
CA LEU A 136 24.86 22.19 -35.66
C LEU A 136 24.91 23.54 -34.93
N ALA A 137 24.82 24.67 -35.63
CA ALA A 137 24.83 26.00 -35.00
C ALA A 137 23.60 26.27 -34.10
N LYS A 138 22.53 25.50 -34.25
CA LYS A 138 21.30 25.63 -33.42
C LYS A 138 21.09 24.48 -32.44
N THR A 139 22.10 23.63 -32.25
CA THR A 139 22.01 22.43 -31.39
C THR A 139 21.49 22.74 -30.00
N GLY A 140 22.06 23.75 -29.33
CA GLY A 140 21.67 24.11 -27.98
C GLY A 140 20.17 24.49 -27.87
N ASN A 141 19.62 25.24 -28.81
CA ASN A 141 18.21 25.65 -28.80
C ASN A 141 17.28 24.46 -29.07
N VAL A 142 17.63 23.58 -30.00
CA VAL A 142 16.81 22.39 -30.33
C VAL A 142 16.82 21.40 -29.15
N VAL A 143 17.99 21.06 -28.64
CA VAL A 143 18.14 20.12 -27.52
C VAL A 143 17.48 20.68 -26.25
N GLY A 144 17.68 21.98 -25.96
CA GLY A 144 17.07 22.65 -24.82
C GLY A 144 15.53 22.61 -24.88
N LYS A 145 14.92 22.85 -26.07
CA LYS A 145 13.47 22.73 -26.24
C LYS A 145 12.98 21.30 -26.03
N LEU A 146 13.64 20.33 -26.66
CA LEU A 146 13.25 18.92 -26.51
C LEU A 146 13.34 18.48 -25.06
N TYR A 147 14.40 18.88 -24.34
CA TYR A 147 14.54 18.59 -22.92
C TYR A 147 13.45 19.25 -22.08
N ALA A 148 13.14 20.52 -22.35
CA ALA A 148 12.08 21.23 -21.62
C ALA A 148 10.70 20.58 -21.82
N PHE A 149 10.35 20.18 -23.07
CA PHE A 149 9.10 19.49 -23.34
C PHE A 149 9.06 18.07 -22.77
N SER A 150 10.19 17.36 -22.76
CA SER A 150 10.34 16.06 -22.11
C SER A 150 10.07 16.19 -20.60
N THR A 151 10.73 17.14 -19.93
CA THR A 151 10.55 17.41 -18.50
C THR A 151 9.13 17.84 -18.17
N LEU A 152 8.53 18.70 -19.00
CA LEU A 152 7.13 19.12 -18.85
C LEU A 152 6.17 17.91 -18.95
N GLY A 153 6.43 17.00 -19.90
CA GLY A 153 5.67 15.75 -20.01
C GLY A 153 5.78 14.90 -18.75
N SER A 154 7.00 14.76 -18.20
CA SER A 154 7.22 14.05 -16.94
C SER A 154 6.46 14.69 -15.77
N ILE A 155 6.55 16.01 -15.61
CA ILE A 155 5.88 16.74 -14.53
C ILE A 155 4.36 16.56 -14.62
N ILE A 156 3.79 16.81 -15.80
CA ILE A 156 2.34 16.66 -16.01
C ILE A 156 1.92 15.21 -15.84
N GLY A 157 2.72 14.25 -16.32
CA GLY A 157 2.48 12.82 -16.13
C GLY A 157 2.42 12.44 -14.66
N THR A 158 3.37 12.94 -13.87
CA THR A 158 3.43 12.69 -12.42
C THR A 158 2.19 13.22 -11.71
N PHE A 159 1.89 14.50 -11.86
CA PHE A 159 0.74 15.12 -11.17
C PHE A 159 -0.60 14.58 -11.66
N ALA A 160 -0.76 14.40 -12.98
CA ALA A 160 -1.99 13.84 -13.52
C ALA A 160 -2.23 12.42 -12.99
N THR A 161 -1.20 11.58 -12.94
CA THR A 161 -1.32 10.20 -12.46
C THR A 161 -1.67 10.15 -10.98
N GLY A 162 -0.93 10.88 -10.14
CA GLY A 162 -1.09 10.83 -8.69
C GLY A 162 -2.39 11.48 -8.19
N PHE A 163 -2.87 12.55 -8.86
CA PHE A 163 -4.03 13.29 -8.38
C PHE A 163 -5.34 12.93 -9.06
N PHE A 164 -5.29 12.38 -10.27
CA PHE A 164 -6.51 12.21 -11.08
C PHE A 164 -6.63 10.85 -11.75
N LEU A 165 -5.60 10.40 -12.48
CA LEU A 165 -5.77 9.30 -13.41
C LEU A 165 -5.97 7.94 -12.72
N ILE A 166 -5.29 7.71 -11.60
CA ILE A 166 -5.45 6.48 -10.82
C ILE A 166 -6.88 6.39 -10.30
N SER A 167 -7.38 7.46 -9.67
CA SER A 167 -8.73 7.52 -9.11
C SER A 167 -9.82 7.37 -10.16
N TRP A 168 -9.59 7.90 -11.40
CA TRP A 168 -10.63 7.89 -12.44
C TRP A 168 -10.74 6.57 -13.19
N MET A 169 -9.64 5.86 -13.41
CA MET A 169 -9.66 4.68 -14.28
C MET A 169 -8.96 3.45 -13.73
N GLY A 170 -8.32 3.57 -12.57
CA GLY A 170 -7.53 2.50 -11.98
C GLY A 170 -6.21 2.25 -12.71
N THR A 171 -5.32 1.50 -12.05
CA THR A 171 -3.94 1.33 -12.52
C THR A 171 -3.82 0.53 -13.82
N ARG A 172 -4.63 -0.50 -13.96
CA ARG A 172 -4.57 -1.41 -15.12
C ARG A 172 -5.15 -0.81 -16.39
N ASN A 173 -6.28 -0.10 -16.28
CA ASN A 173 -6.84 0.63 -17.41
C ASN A 173 -5.94 1.81 -17.83
N LEU A 174 -5.21 2.38 -16.87
CA LEU A 174 -4.24 3.43 -17.15
C LEU A 174 -3.06 2.90 -17.97
N LEU A 175 -2.53 1.71 -17.68
CA LEU A 175 -1.51 1.06 -18.53
C LEU A 175 -2.04 0.74 -19.93
N LEU A 176 -3.29 0.30 -20.03
CA LEU A 176 -3.95 0.08 -21.32
C LEU A 176 -3.99 1.38 -22.12
N THR A 177 -4.41 2.49 -21.49
CA THR A 177 -4.50 3.81 -22.12
C THR A 177 -3.12 4.30 -22.57
N VAL A 178 -2.09 4.16 -21.75
CA VAL A 178 -0.69 4.48 -22.09
C VAL A 178 -0.24 3.70 -23.32
N GLY A 179 -0.47 2.38 -23.32
CA GLY A 179 -0.13 1.53 -24.46
C GLY A 179 -0.80 1.96 -25.76
N ILE A 180 -2.10 2.29 -25.71
CA ILE A 180 -2.87 2.80 -26.84
C ILE A 180 -2.32 4.15 -27.32
N ILE A 181 -2.05 5.10 -26.42
CA ILE A 181 -1.48 6.42 -26.77
C ILE A 181 -0.15 6.26 -27.49
N LEU A 182 0.75 5.38 -27.03
CA LEU A 182 2.04 5.13 -27.65
C LEU A 182 1.90 4.48 -29.04
N ILE A 183 0.97 3.53 -29.21
CA ILE A 183 0.68 2.90 -30.51
C ILE A 183 0.09 3.93 -31.49
N ILE A 184 -0.86 4.76 -31.07
CA ILE A 184 -1.39 5.84 -31.90
C ILE A 184 -0.28 6.81 -32.27
N SER A 185 0.58 7.17 -31.34
CA SER A 185 1.73 8.05 -31.60
C SER A 185 2.69 7.43 -32.63
N ALA A 186 2.89 6.11 -32.62
CA ALA A 186 3.66 5.41 -33.65
C ALA A 186 3.07 5.56 -35.06
N LEU A 187 1.74 5.48 -35.18
CA LEU A 187 1.04 5.64 -36.46
C LEU A 187 1.09 7.08 -36.96
N VAL A 188 0.91 8.06 -36.08
CA VAL A 188 0.83 9.48 -36.42
C VAL A 188 2.21 10.09 -36.71
N PHE A 189 3.19 9.80 -35.85
CA PHE A 189 4.51 10.46 -35.87
C PHE A 189 5.62 9.60 -36.47
N GLY A 190 5.43 8.27 -36.50
CA GLY A 190 6.47 7.32 -36.88
C GLY A 190 6.76 7.19 -38.39
N GLY A 191 5.99 7.88 -39.23
CA GLY A 191 6.15 7.78 -40.70
C GLY A 191 5.98 6.35 -41.24
N LEU A 192 5.33 5.48 -40.47
CA LEU A 192 5.13 4.07 -40.80
C LEU A 192 3.97 3.88 -41.79
N VAL A 193 3.00 4.79 -41.78
CA VAL A 193 1.83 4.79 -42.66
C VAL A 193 2.12 5.65 -43.90
N THR A 194 3.09 5.23 -44.72
CA THR A 194 3.23 5.79 -46.09
C THR A 194 2.45 4.92 -47.07
N ARG A 195 1.53 5.54 -47.81
CA ARG A 195 0.69 4.87 -48.82
C ARG A 195 1.54 3.89 -49.66
N ARG A 196 1.18 2.60 -49.66
CA ARG A 196 1.75 1.50 -50.48
C ARG A 196 2.98 0.74 -50.00
N LYS A 197 3.39 0.79 -48.72
CA LYS A 197 4.41 -0.14 -48.23
C LYS A 197 3.80 -1.32 -47.46
N PRO A 198 4.23 -2.58 -47.69
CA PRO A 198 3.75 -3.75 -46.96
C PRO A 198 3.89 -3.63 -45.44
N SER A 199 4.90 -2.87 -44.97
CA SER A 199 5.12 -2.57 -43.56
C SER A 199 3.98 -1.75 -42.91
N ALA A 200 3.31 -0.87 -43.66
CA ALA A 200 2.21 -0.08 -43.13
C ALA A 200 0.96 -0.95 -42.91
N ILE A 201 0.69 -1.86 -43.87
CA ILE A 201 -0.42 -2.81 -43.79
C ILE A 201 -0.19 -3.77 -42.62
N PHE A 202 1.04 -4.32 -42.50
CA PHE A 202 1.40 -5.20 -41.37
C PHE A 202 1.22 -4.49 -40.03
N LEU A 203 1.63 -3.24 -39.92
CA LEU A 203 1.52 -2.49 -38.66
C LEU A 203 0.05 -2.17 -38.31
N VAL A 204 -0.77 -1.78 -39.27
CA VAL A 204 -2.21 -1.58 -39.04
C VAL A 204 -2.89 -2.89 -38.63
N ILE A 205 -2.59 -3.97 -39.35
CA ILE A 205 -3.15 -5.31 -39.02
C ILE A 205 -2.69 -5.74 -37.63
N SER A 206 -1.39 -5.63 -37.30
CA SER A 206 -0.89 -5.99 -35.98
C SER A 206 -1.46 -5.12 -34.87
N THR A 207 -1.66 -3.82 -35.11
CA THR A 207 -2.34 -2.92 -34.17
C THR A 207 -3.78 -3.36 -33.93
N VAL A 208 -4.53 -3.64 -35.00
CA VAL A 208 -5.91 -4.12 -34.90
C VAL A 208 -5.98 -5.44 -34.17
N ILE A 209 -5.09 -6.39 -34.49
CA ILE A 209 -5.00 -7.69 -33.80
C ILE A 209 -4.68 -7.49 -32.33
N ILE A 210 -3.69 -6.66 -31.98
CA ILE A 210 -3.31 -6.40 -30.59
C ILE A 210 -4.46 -5.76 -29.81
N LEU A 211 -5.10 -4.72 -30.37
CA LEU A 211 -6.26 -4.08 -29.72
C LEU A 211 -7.43 -5.05 -29.59
N SER A 212 -7.67 -5.89 -30.61
CA SER A 212 -8.71 -6.92 -30.53
C SER A 212 -8.39 -7.98 -29.48
N LEU A 213 -7.16 -8.48 -29.44
CA LEU A 213 -6.70 -9.42 -28.41
C LEU A 213 -6.77 -8.78 -27.02
N THR A 214 -6.33 -7.53 -26.90
CA THR A 214 -6.44 -6.79 -25.62
C THR A 214 -7.90 -6.67 -25.19
N TRP A 215 -8.82 -6.39 -26.10
CA TRP A 215 -10.25 -6.31 -25.82
C TRP A 215 -10.85 -7.67 -25.45
N VAL A 216 -10.55 -8.73 -26.21
CA VAL A 216 -11.04 -10.10 -25.95
C VAL A 216 -10.49 -10.65 -24.64
N PHE A 217 -9.20 -10.43 -24.36
CA PHE A 217 -8.54 -10.91 -23.15
C PHE A 217 -8.52 -9.88 -22.02
N HIS A 218 -9.25 -8.77 -22.14
CA HIS A 218 -9.27 -7.70 -21.13
C HIS A 218 -9.57 -8.26 -19.73
N GLY A 219 -10.56 -9.13 -19.62
CA GLY A 219 -10.93 -9.77 -18.37
C GLY A 219 -9.86 -10.70 -17.77
N TYR A 220 -8.94 -11.21 -18.60
CA TYR A 220 -7.88 -12.13 -18.17
C TYR A 220 -6.55 -11.42 -17.94
N ALA A 221 -6.18 -10.52 -18.86
CA ALA A 221 -4.87 -9.89 -18.88
C ALA A 221 -4.81 -8.59 -18.05
N PHE A 222 -5.94 -7.87 -17.99
CA PHE A 222 -6.02 -6.55 -17.35
C PHE A 222 -6.89 -6.52 -16.08
N LYS A 223 -7.48 -7.64 -15.69
CA LYS A 223 -8.06 -7.80 -14.36
C LYS A 223 -7.08 -8.55 -13.47
N MET A 224 -7.04 -8.18 -12.20
CA MET A 224 -6.31 -8.96 -11.22
C MET A 224 -6.96 -10.35 -11.09
N PRO A 225 -6.18 -11.45 -11.09
CA PRO A 225 -6.72 -12.76 -10.77
C PRO A 225 -7.32 -12.72 -9.36
N VAL A 226 -8.61 -12.98 -9.25
CA VAL A 226 -9.31 -13.08 -7.97
C VAL A 226 -9.79 -14.51 -7.77
N ASP A 227 -9.87 -14.92 -6.52
CA ASP A 227 -10.42 -16.20 -6.09
C ASP A 227 -11.94 -16.24 -6.41
N ASP A 228 -12.48 -17.41 -6.70
CA ASP A 228 -13.91 -17.64 -6.97
C ASP A 228 -14.82 -17.22 -5.81
N LYS A 229 -14.27 -17.07 -4.61
CA LYS A 229 -14.96 -16.60 -3.42
C LYS A 229 -15.04 -15.08 -3.34
N THR A 230 -14.29 -14.35 -4.16
CA THR A 230 -14.29 -12.88 -4.22
C THR A 230 -15.47 -12.41 -5.06
N TYR A 231 -16.39 -11.71 -4.45
CA TYR A 231 -17.59 -11.21 -5.13
C TYR A 231 -17.61 -9.69 -5.30
N PHE A 232 -16.67 -8.98 -4.70
CA PHE A 232 -16.45 -7.56 -4.91
C PHE A 232 -14.95 -7.29 -5.12
N PHE A 233 -14.63 -6.43 -6.08
CA PHE A 233 -13.28 -6.00 -6.41
C PHE A 233 -13.29 -4.57 -6.94
N GLU A 234 -12.48 -3.70 -6.34
CA GLU A 234 -12.31 -2.30 -6.74
C GLU A 234 -10.90 -1.81 -6.40
N GLU A 235 -10.41 -0.78 -7.10
CA GLU A 235 -9.19 -0.06 -6.72
C GLU A 235 -9.59 1.32 -6.16
N SER A 236 -9.19 1.62 -4.92
CA SER A 236 -9.31 2.94 -4.32
C SER A 236 -8.04 3.77 -4.55
N ASP A 237 -7.99 4.97 -4.01
CA ASP A 237 -6.77 5.80 -4.03
C ASP A 237 -5.63 5.21 -3.17
N TYR A 238 -5.93 4.25 -2.29
CA TYR A 238 -4.98 3.68 -1.34
C TYR A 238 -4.68 2.21 -1.61
N TYR A 239 -5.68 1.38 -1.91
CA TYR A 239 -5.58 -0.07 -1.95
C TYR A 239 -6.30 -0.69 -3.13
N THR A 240 -5.94 -1.95 -3.41
CA THR A 240 -6.83 -2.86 -4.13
C THR A 240 -7.77 -3.51 -3.12
N LEU A 241 -9.06 -3.25 -3.24
CA LEU A 241 -10.11 -3.65 -2.31
C LEU A 241 -10.83 -4.90 -2.81
N GLN A 242 -10.98 -5.89 -1.93
CA GLN A 242 -11.75 -7.10 -2.24
C GLN A 242 -12.63 -7.47 -1.05
N ILE A 243 -13.84 -7.91 -1.35
CA ILE A 243 -14.69 -8.62 -0.38
C ILE A 243 -14.85 -10.06 -0.85
N ARG A 244 -14.53 -10.99 0.02
CA ARG A 244 -14.64 -12.42 -0.29
C ARG A 244 -15.29 -13.22 0.83
N LYS A 245 -16.01 -14.28 0.45
CA LYS A 245 -16.52 -15.24 1.42
C LYS A 245 -15.38 -16.11 1.97
N CYS A 246 -15.34 -16.27 3.28
CA CYS A 246 -14.43 -17.18 3.95
C CYS A 246 -15.14 -17.84 5.14
N LEU A 247 -14.53 -18.86 5.70
CA LEU A 247 -14.91 -19.37 7.01
C LEU A 247 -14.18 -18.55 8.09
N THR A 248 -14.82 -18.36 9.22
CA THR A 248 -14.20 -17.86 10.46
C THR A 248 -13.00 -18.72 10.84
N ARG A 249 -12.10 -18.21 11.68
CA ARG A 249 -10.87 -18.95 12.08
C ARG A 249 -11.17 -20.28 12.77
N ASP A 250 -12.30 -20.40 13.48
CA ASP A 250 -12.78 -21.66 14.06
C ASP A 250 -13.43 -22.61 13.05
N GLN A 251 -13.49 -22.21 11.76
CA GLN A 251 -14.05 -22.98 10.65
C GLN A 251 -15.55 -23.32 10.78
N GLN A 252 -16.30 -22.57 11.60
CA GLN A 252 -17.69 -22.90 11.89
C GLN A 252 -18.71 -22.04 11.15
N THR A 253 -18.37 -20.76 10.89
CA THR A 253 -19.31 -19.78 10.36
C THR A 253 -18.81 -19.15 9.08
N TRP A 254 -19.69 -18.94 8.10
CA TRP A 254 -19.39 -18.15 6.92
C TRP A 254 -19.36 -16.67 7.25
N ALA A 255 -18.34 -15.99 6.76
CA ALA A 255 -18.08 -14.60 7.00
C ALA A 255 -17.61 -13.87 5.73
N ASP A 256 -17.60 -12.55 5.80
CA ASP A 256 -17.07 -11.67 4.77
C ASP A 256 -15.71 -11.12 5.20
N ALA A 257 -14.69 -11.40 4.41
CA ALA A 257 -13.35 -10.89 4.62
C ALA A 257 -13.10 -9.66 3.76
N LEU A 258 -12.65 -8.58 4.40
CA LEU A 258 -12.04 -7.43 3.72
C LEU A 258 -10.58 -7.74 3.45
N VAL A 259 -10.20 -7.73 2.18
CA VAL A 259 -8.83 -7.91 1.73
C VAL A 259 -8.33 -6.61 1.12
N LEU A 260 -7.26 -6.08 1.67
CA LEU A 260 -6.54 -4.92 1.14
C LEU A 260 -5.25 -5.41 0.51
N ASP A 261 -5.07 -5.13 -0.76
CA ASP A 261 -4.01 -5.68 -1.60
C ASP A 261 -3.99 -7.22 -1.58
N HIS A 262 -3.27 -7.84 -0.67
CA HIS A 262 -3.19 -9.31 -0.57
C HIS A 262 -3.45 -9.87 0.83
N LEU A 263 -3.63 -9.00 1.84
CA LEU A 263 -3.88 -9.42 3.23
C LEU A 263 -5.33 -9.23 3.65
N ILE A 264 -5.81 -10.16 4.46
CA ILE A 264 -7.10 -10.03 5.13
C ILE A 264 -6.94 -9.09 6.31
N HIS A 265 -7.65 -7.95 6.27
CA HIS A 265 -7.66 -6.94 7.32
C HIS A 265 -8.82 -7.12 8.31
N SER A 266 -9.93 -7.70 7.88
CA SER A 266 -11.03 -8.05 8.79
C SER A 266 -11.80 -9.27 8.30
N ILE A 267 -12.45 -9.96 9.24
CA ILE A 267 -13.39 -11.03 9.00
C ILE A 267 -14.65 -10.70 9.82
N ASN A 268 -15.76 -10.46 9.12
CA ASN A 268 -17.02 -10.04 9.72
C ASN A 268 -18.11 -11.06 9.43
N VAL A 269 -18.76 -11.56 10.45
CA VAL A 269 -20.02 -12.28 10.30
C VAL A 269 -21.12 -11.22 10.18
N TYR A 270 -21.80 -11.14 9.04
CA TYR A 270 -22.74 -10.05 8.73
C TYR A 270 -23.87 -9.96 9.76
N ASP A 271 -24.51 -11.10 10.05
CA ASP A 271 -25.65 -11.19 10.95
C ASP A 271 -25.29 -11.34 12.44
N ASP A 272 -23.98 -11.47 12.75
CA ASP A 272 -23.50 -11.54 14.13
C ASP A 272 -22.40 -10.51 14.38
N PRO A 273 -22.76 -9.28 14.76
CA PRO A 273 -21.81 -8.22 15.06
C PRO A 273 -20.95 -8.49 16.30
N PHE A 274 -21.34 -9.44 17.16
CA PHE A 274 -20.57 -9.80 18.36
C PHE A 274 -19.49 -10.85 18.09
N HIS A 275 -19.49 -11.47 16.91
CA HIS A 275 -18.42 -12.38 16.51
C HIS A 275 -17.15 -11.60 16.20
N LEU A 276 -16.19 -11.67 17.10
CA LEU A 276 -14.85 -11.06 16.97
C LEU A 276 -13.85 -12.14 16.58
N ASP A 277 -13.57 -12.28 15.28
CA ASP A 277 -12.78 -13.39 14.76
C ASP A 277 -11.28 -13.30 15.10
N TYR A 278 -10.72 -12.07 15.11
CA TYR A 278 -9.32 -11.85 15.44
C TYR A 278 -9.08 -11.78 16.95
N GLU A 279 -8.05 -12.49 17.40
CA GLU A 279 -7.68 -12.59 18.81
C GLU A 279 -7.35 -11.23 19.43
N TYR A 280 -6.63 -10.35 18.71
CA TYR A 280 -6.26 -9.03 19.23
C TYR A 280 -7.46 -8.10 19.42
N ILE A 281 -8.50 -8.24 18.59
CA ILE A 281 -9.74 -7.48 18.74
C ILE A 281 -10.48 -7.90 20.01
N ARG A 282 -10.40 -9.19 20.38
CA ARG A 282 -10.94 -9.68 21.65
C ARG A 282 -10.18 -9.11 22.85
N ILE A 283 -8.85 -8.94 22.74
CA ILE A 283 -8.06 -8.25 23.77
C ILE A 283 -8.56 -6.81 23.96
N TYR A 284 -8.84 -6.08 22.88
CA TYR A 284 -9.43 -4.74 22.96
C TYR A 284 -10.77 -4.75 23.68
N GLU A 285 -11.66 -5.68 23.30
CA GLU A 285 -12.98 -5.81 23.91
C GLU A 285 -12.88 -6.14 25.40
N GLU A 286 -12.02 -7.06 25.82
CA GLU A 286 -11.79 -7.43 27.23
C GLU A 286 -11.34 -6.22 28.07
N LEU A 287 -10.42 -5.39 27.57
CA LEU A 287 -9.96 -4.16 28.23
C LEU A 287 -11.06 -3.11 28.31
N MET A 288 -11.83 -2.92 27.24
CA MET A 288 -12.94 -1.96 27.21
C MET A 288 -14.06 -2.41 28.17
N ARG A 289 -14.41 -3.68 28.20
CA ARG A 289 -15.40 -4.25 29.09
C ARG A 289 -14.99 -4.12 30.56
N TRP A 290 -13.73 -4.39 30.88
CA TRP A 290 -13.18 -4.17 32.22
C TRP A 290 -13.32 -2.71 32.65
N ARG A 291 -13.00 -1.77 31.76
CA ARG A 291 -13.11 -0.34 32.04
C ARG A 291 -14.56 0.11 32.19
N MET A 292 -15.45 -0.34 31.30
CA MET A 292 -16.89 -0.03 31.34
C MET A 292 -17.55 -0.48 32.62
N ASN A 293 -17.17 -1.63 33.17
CA ASN A 293 -17.67 -2.10 34.45
C ASN A 293 -17.37 -1.13 35.61
N ARG A 294 -16.43 -0.20 35.43
CA ARG A 294 -15.99 0.78 36.43
C ARG A 294 -16.52 2.19 36.17
N SER A 295 -16.48 2.64 34.92
CA SER A 295 -16.77 4.03 34.54
C SER A 295 -18.20 4.25 34.08
N GLY A 296 -18.84 3.25 33.51
CA GLY A 296 -20.21 3.35 32.96
C GLY A 296 -20.35 4.18 31.69
N THR A 297 -19.26 4.82 31.21
CA THR A 297 -19.23 5.62 30.00
C THR A 297 -18.06 5.16 29.11
N LEU A 298 -18.23 5.24 27.80
CA LEU A 298 -17.23 4.83 26.83
C LEU A 298 -17.14 5.86 25.70
N ALA A 299 -16.01 6.53 25.60
CA ALA A 299 -15.65 7.34 24.46
C ALA A 299 -14.38 6.76 23.84
N THR A 300 -14.45 6.34 22.58
CA THR A 300 -13.36 5.66 21.89
C THR A 300 -13.01 6.34 20.57
N LEU A 301 -11.72 6.39 20.26
CA LEU A 301 -11.19 6.78 18.96
C LEU A 301 -10.45 5.60 18.34
N PHE A 302 -10.84 5.20 17.15
CA PHE A 302 -10.12 4.23 16.34
C PHE A 302 -9.34 4.95 15.24
N ILE A 303 -8.04 4.72 15.19
CA ILE A 303 -7.15 5.16 14.11
C ILE A 303 -6.93 3.94 13.21
N GLY A 304 -7.62 3.93 12.07
CA GLY A 304 -7.84 2.78 11.20
C GLY A 304 -9.22 2.16 11.43
N GLY A 305 -10.05 2.14 10.39
CA GLY A 305 -11.40 1.58 10.44
C GLY A 305 -11.45 0.10 10.08
N GLY A 306 -10.68 -0.27 9.07
CA GLY A 306 -10.72 -1.62 8.50
C GLY A 306 -12.17 -2.07 8.24
N GLY A 307 -12.54 -3.26 8.69
CA GLY A 307 -13.92 -3.77 8.56
C GLY A 307 -14.91 -3.28 9.61
N TYR A 308 -14.56 -2.30 10.43
CA TYR A 308 -15.40 -1.78 11.52
C TYR A 308 -15.86 -2.88 12.49
N THR A 309 -15.13 -3.97 12.62
CA THR A 309 -15.53 -5.16 13.38
C THR A 309 -15.82 -4.82 14.85
N LEU A 310 -14.88 -4.18 15.55
CA LEU A 310 -15.09 -3.79 16.94
C LEU A 310 -15.99 -2.57 17.09
N PRO A 311 -15.86 -1.49 16.30
CA PRO A 311 -16.75 -0.33 16.39
C PRO A 311 -18.24 -0.72 16.33
N ARG A 312 -18.67 -1.56 15.35
CA ARG A 312 -20.07 -1.99 15.24
C ARG A 312 -20.54 -2.84 16.41
N ALA A 313 -19.65 -3.68 16.98
CA ALA A 313 -19.97 -4.47 18.17
C ALA A 313 -20.17 -3.58 19.39
N LEU A 314 -19.27 -2.61 19.62
CA LEU A 314 -19.34 -1.67 20.74
C LEU A 314 -20.60 -0.79 20.70
N GLU A 315 -21.00 -0.33 19.51
CA GLU A 315 -22.24 0.45 19.35
C GLU A 315 -23.47 -0.28 19.88
N LEU A 316 -23.52 -1.60 19.65
CA LEU A 316 -24.62 -2.45 20.10
C LEU A 316 -24.48 -2.87 21.58
N MET A 317 -23.24 -3.17 22.02
CA MET A 317 -22.98 -3.52 23.42
C MET A 317 -23.21 -2.34 24.35
N TYR A 318 -22.86 -1.14 23.91
CA TYR A 318 -22.91 0.07 24.73
C TYR A 318 -23.68 1.21 24.01
N PRO A 319 -25.01 1.24 24.13
CA PRO A 319 -25.86 2.20 23.41
C PRO A 319 -25.55 3.69 23.68
N LYS A 320 -24.79 4.00 24.73
CA LYS A 320 -24.36 5.37 25.09
C LYS A 320 -22.91 5.64 24.74
N ALA A 321 -22.21 4.69 24.10
CA ALA A 321 -20.83 4.88 23.70
C ALA A 321 -20.70 5.96 22.61
N GLU A 322 -19.70 6.79 22.74
CA GLU A 322 -19.23 7.68 21.67
C GLU A 322 -18.09 6.97 20.92
N ILE A 323 -18.29 6.72 19.64
CA ILE A 323 -17.35 5.96 18.83
C ILE A 323 -16.96 6.79 17.62
N ASP A 324 -15.69 7.18 17.58
CA ASP A 324 -15.07 7.88 16.48
C ASP A 324 -14.12 6.93 15.74
N VAL A 325 -14.18 6.91 14.41
CA VAL A 325 -13.30 6.13 13.55
C VAL A 325 -12.67 7.06 12.52
N VAL A 326 -11.36 7.08 12.46
CA VAL A 326 -10.59 7.80 11.46
C VAL A 326 -10.02 6.78 10.48
N GLU A 327 -10.53 6.80 9.26
CA GLU A 327 -10.14 5.90 8.18
C GLU A 327 -9.70 6.72 6.98
N ILE A 328 -8.47 6.49 6.51
CA ILE A 328 -7.90 7.29 5.42
C ILE A 328 -8.62 7.05 4.09
N ASP A 329 -9.11 5.84 3.87
CA ASP A 329 -9.76 5.44 2.62
C ASP A 329 -11.29 5.50 2.75
N PRO A 330 -11.97 6.47 2.09
CA PRO A 330 -13.44 6.56 2.13
C PRO A 330 -14.13 5.33 1.55
N GLU A 331 -13.47 4.60 0.64
CA GLU A 331 -14.02 3.39 0.06
C GLU A 331 -14.11 2.25 1.07
N ILE A 332 -13.14 2.15 2.01
CA ILE A 332 -13.22 1.19 3.12
C ILE A 332 -14.44 1.49 3.99
N THR A 333 -14.68 2.76 4.31
CA THR A 333 -15.88 3.16 5.07
C THR A 333 -17.15 2.79 4.30
N ARG A 334 -17.22 3.04 3.00
CA ARG A 334 -18.36 2.64 2.15
C ARG A 334 -18.57 1.12 2.17
N LEU A 335 -17.52 0.34 1.99
CA LEU A 335 -17.61 -1.12 1.99
C LEU A 335 -18.04 -1.68 3.36
N ALA A 336 -17.65 -1.04 4.46
CA ALA A 336 -18.10 -1.43 5.79
C ALA A 336 -19.62 -1.34 5.92
N HIS A 337 -20.23 -0.30 5.32
CA HIS A 337 -21.70 -0.15 5.28
C HIS A 337 -22.40 -1.11 4.29
N GLU A 338 -21.78 -1.35 3.13
CA GLU A 338 -22.43 -2.13 2.07
C GLU A 338 -22.28 -3.64 2.27
N TYR A 339 -21.15 -4.10 2.80
CA TYR A 339 -20.80 -5.53 2.82
C TYR A 339 -20.44 -6.09 4.20
N LEU A 340 -20.01 -5.25 5.15
CA LEU A 340 -19.44 -5.74 6.41
C LEU A 340 -20.35 -5.52 7.63
N GLY A 341 -21.61 -5.15 7.39
CA GLY A 341 -22.65 -5.14 8.41
C GLY A 341 -22.69 -3.90 9.30
N VAL A 342 -22.11 -2.77 8.88
CA VAL A 342 -22.31 -1.48 9.56
C VAL A 342 -23.65 -0.88 9.13
N PRO A 343 -24.60 -0.62 10.05
CA PRO A 343 -25.90 -0.07 9.68
C PRO A 343 -25.81 1.34 9.09
N LYS A 344 -26.71 1.68 8.15
CA LYS A 344 -26.76 3.05 7.60
C LYS A 344 -27.13 4.12 8.63
N ASN A 345 -27.84 3.75 9.66
CA ASN A 345 -28.26 4.63 10.78
C ASN A 345 -27.35 4.50 12.00
N THR A 346 -26.11 4.10 11.79
CA THR A 346 -25.11 3.98 12.87
C THR A 346 -24.84 5.32 13.56
N ARG A 347 -24.47 5.30 14.83
CA ARG A 347 -23.98 6.44 15.61
C ARG A 347 -22.45 6.56 15.56
N ILE A 348 -21.76 5.60 14.93
CA ILE A 348 -20.33 5.69 14.71
C ILE A 348 -20.06 6.90 13.82
N ARG A 349 -19.20 7.79 14.28
CA ARG A 349 -18.76 8.94 13.49
C ARG A 349 -17.50 8.56 12.73
N SER A 350 -17.60 8.50 11.41
CA SER A 350 -16.46 8.20 10.55
C SER A 350 -15.88 9.49 9.96
N PHE A 351 -14.54 9.61 10.03
CA PHE A 351 -13.76 10.72 9.48
C PHE A 351 -12.80 10.16 8.44
N ASN A 352 -12.99 10.53 7.18
CA ASN A 352 -12.14 10.06 6.08
C ASN A 352 -10.98 11.04 5.88
N GLU A 353 -9.96 10.89 6.71
CA GLU A 353 -8.74 11.69 6.68
C GLU A 353 -7.56 10.93 7.31
N ASP A 354 -6.35 11.46 7.16
CA ASP A 354 -5.15 10.90 7.78
C ASP A 354 -5.25 10.94 9.31
N GLY A 355 -4.94 9.81 9.98
CA GLY A 355 -5.07 9.66 11.42
C GLY A 355 -4.22 10.64 12.23
N ARG A 356 -3.01 10.98 11.74
CA ARG A 356 -2.16 11.97 12.39
C ARG A 356 -2.71 13.39 12.23
N TRP A 357 -3.19 13.72 11.04
CA TRP A 357 -3.83 15.00 10.77
C TRP A 357 -5.04 15.23 11.68
N PHE A 358 -5.93 14.22 11.79
CA PHE A 358 -7.07 14.28 12.70
C PHE A 358 -6.64 14.53 14.14
N VAL A 359 -5.71 13.73 14.67
CA VAL A 359 -5.27 13.82 16.07
C VAL A 359 -4.60 15.17 16.36
N MET A 360 -3.77 15.68 15.43
CA MET A 360 -3.09 16.97 15.61
C MET A 360 -4.05 18.16 15.59
N ASN A 361 -5.10 18.11 14.77
CA ASN A 361 -6.05 19.23 14.61
C ASN A 361 -7.29 19.10 15.52
N SER A 362 -7.46 17.98 16.23
CA SER A 362 -8.56 17.82 17.16
C SER A 362 -8.43 18.76 18.35
N ALA A 363 -9.50 19.49 18.65
CA ALA A 363 -9.63 20.33 19.84
C ALA A 363 -10.07 19.55 21.10
N ASP A 364 -10.38 18.26 20.97
CA ASP A 364 -10.99 17.41 21.99
C ASP A 364 -9.97 16.90 23.02
N GLU A 365 -9.38 17.78 23.82
CA GLU A 365 -8.46 17.37 24.90
C GLU A 365 -9.18 16.57 25.99
N GLY A 366 -8.58 15.44 26.42
CA GLY A 366 -9.10 14.62 27.51
C GLY A 366 -10.48 14.03 27.25
N LYS A 367 -10.84 13.74 26.01
CA LYS A 367 -12.15 13.23 25.62
C LYS A 367 -12.25 11.71 25.72
N TYR A 368 -11.23 10.99 25.25
CA TYR A 368 -11.36 9.56 25.03
C TYR A 368 -10.95 8.71 26.22
N ASP A 369 -11.75 7.70 26.52
CA ASP A 369 -11.39 6.62 27.44
C ASP A 369 -10.38 5.67 26.79
N PHE A 370 -10.54 5.45 25.47
CA PHE A 370 -9.62 4.64 24.69
C PHE A 370 -9.25 5.30 23.35
N ILE A 371 -8.00 5.17 22.99
CA ILE A 371 -7.53 5.37 21.61
C ILE A 371 -6.95 4.06 21.12
N VAL A 372 -7.44 3.57 19.99
CA VAL A 372 -6.99 2.34 19.35
C VAL A 372 -6.19 2.69 18.12
N GLY A 373 -4.90 2.37 18.11
CA GLY A 373 -4.02 2.49 16.95
C GLY A 373 -3.97 1.17 16.19
N ASP A 374 -4.73 1.07 15.11
CA ASP A 374 -4.83 -0.15 14.28
C ASP A 374 -4.79 0.20 12.79
N ALA A 375 -3.89 1.11 12.42
CA ALA A 375 -3.68 1.53 11.04
C ALA A 375 -2.46 0.79 10.45
N PHE A 376 -2.71 -0.16 9.57
CA PHE A 376 -1.69 -0.93 8.87
C PHE A 376 -1.87 -0.82 7.36
N ASN A 377 -0.73 -0.75 6.66
CA ASN A 377 -0.67 -0.93 5.22
C ASN A 377 0.09 -2.25 4.96
N ASP A 378 -0.64 -3.36 4.83
CA ASP A 378 -0.09 -4.71 4.82
C ASP A 378 0.64 -5.04 6.16
N LEU A 379 1.90 -5.44 6.09
CA LEU A 379 2.77 -5.60 7.26
C LEU A 379 3.52 -4.31 7.62
N SER A 380 3.40 -3.28 6.79
CA SER A 380 4.03 -1.99 7.01
C SER A 380 3.13 -1.09 7.85
N ILE A 381 3.71 -0.48 8.86
CA ILE A 381 3.01 0.51 9.69
C ILE A 381 3.36 1.89 9.14
N PRO A 382 2.37 2.77 8.92
CA PRO A 382 2.67 4.14 8.53
C PRO A 382 3.58 4.80 9.57
N TYR A 383 4.83 5.07 9.18
CA TYR A 383 5.90 5.52 10.09
C TYR A 383 5.49 6.75 10.92
N HIS A 384 4.76 7.69 10.32
CA HIS A 384 4.30 8.92 10.97
C HIS A 384 3.26 8.70 12.09
N LEU A 385 2.67 7.49 12.19
CA LEU A 385 1.76 7.10 13.26
C LEU A 385 2.46 6.37 14.43
N THR A 386 3.79 6.25 14.40
CA THR A 386 4.55 5.48 15.40
C THR A 386 5.53 6.33 16.21
N THR A 387 5.61 7.62 15.93
CA THR A 387 6.58 8.52 16.54
C THR A 387 6.18 8.96 17.95
N LYS A 388 7.17 9.37 18.74
CA LYS A 388 7.00 9.96 20.07
C LYS A 388 6.08 11.18 20.02
N GLU A 389 6.26 12.03 19.02
CA GLU A 389 5.47 13.24 18.82
C GLU A 389 4.00 12.90 18.57
N PHE A 390 3.72 11.88 17.78
CA PHE A 390 2.35 11.42 17.57
C PHE A 390 1.76 10.80 18.85
N ALA A 391 2.53 10.01 19.58
CA ALA A 391 2.12 9.42 20.84
C ALA A 391 1.78 10.52 21.90
N LEU A 392 2.52 11.62 21.93
CA LEU A 392 2.21 12.79 22.77
C LEU A 392 0.85 13.41 22.41
N GLN A 393 0.53 13.53 21.14
CA GLN A 393 -0.77 14.05 20.71
C GLN A 393 -1.92 13.09 21.03
N MET A 394 -1.75 11.79 20.86
CA MET A 394 -2.74 10.79 21.31
C MET A 394 -2.95 10.88 22.83
N ALA A 395 -1.86 11.01 23.59
CA ALA A 395 -1.94 11.16 25.05
C ALA A 395 -2.63 12.47 25.50
N ARG A 396 -2.63 13.53 24.68
CA ARG A 396 -3.39 14.77 24.90
C ARG A 396 -4.90 14.54 24.79
N LEU A 397 -5.32 13.73 23.82
CA LEU A 397 -6.74 13.44 23.59
C LEU A 397 -7.32 12.44 24.60
N LEU A 398 -6.46 11.62 25.22
CA LEU A 398 -6.88 10.68 26.26
C LEU A 398 -7.27 11.38 27.55
N LYS A 399 -8.32 10.89 28.23
CA LYS A 399 -8.61 11.23 29.63
C LYS A 399 -7.37 10.95 30.51
N PRO A 400 -7.27 11.56 31.70
CA PRO A 400 -6.12 11.35 32.59
C PRO A 400 -5.82 9.87 32.89
N ASP A 401 -6.82 9.02 32.93
CA ASP A 401 -6.79 7.57 33.15
C ASP A 401 -7.19 6.79 31.87
N GLY A 402 -7.21 7.47 30.72
CA GLY A 402 -7.46 6.89 29.42
C GLY A 402 -6.33 5.96 28.97
N ILE A 403 -6.65 5.05 28.07
CA ILE A 403 -5.77 3.96 27.65
C ILE A 403 -5.54 4.02 26.14
N LEU A 404 -4.27 4.06 25.74
CA LEU A 404 -3.85 3.77 24.37
C LEU A 404 -3.71 2.27 24.21
N MET A 405 -4.32 1.71 23.17
CA MET A 405 -4.11 0.34 22.71
C MET A 405 -3.57 0.37 21.29
N ALA A 406 -2.38 -0.16 21.09
CA ALA A 406 -1.75 -0.19 19.78
C ALA A 406 -1.57 -1.63 19.29
N ASN A 407 -2.11 -1.94 18.11
CA ASN A 407 -1.86 -3.18 17.43
C ASN A 407 -0.40 -3.22 16.94
N VAL A 408 0.27 -4.35 17.11
CA VAL A 408 1.62 -4.59 16.59
C VAL A 408 1.73 -6.01 16.05
N ILE A 409 2.08 -6.12 14.78
CA ILE A 409 2.46 -7.37 14.14
C ILE A 409 3.98 -7.42 14.12
N ASP A 410 4.59 -8.34 14.88
CA ASP A 410 6.05 -8.48 14.91
C ASP A 410 6.46 -9.91 15.25
N SER A 411 7.71 -10.26 14.91
CA SER A 411 8.34 -11.50 15.38
C SER A 411 8.82 -11.34 16.81
N TYR A 412 8.33 -12.19 17.71
CA TYR A 412 8.74 -12.13 19.11
C TYR A 412 10.25 -12.32 19.29
N GLN A 413 10.88 -13.15 18.46
CA GLN A 413 12.29 -13.49 18.57
C GLN A 413 13.20 -12.58 17.76
N LYS A 414 12.79 -12.14 16.59
CA LYS A 414 13.64 -11.42 15.64
C LYS A 414 13.19 -9.97 15.37
N GLY A 415 11.95 -9.63 15.75
CA GLY A 415 11.37 -8.34 15.50
C GLY A 415 12.08 -7.22 16.27
N LEU A 416 12.23 -6.09 15.62
CA LEU A 416 12.89 -4.89 16.17
C LEU A 416 11.92 -3.71 16.29
N PHE A 417 10.77 -3.79 15.62
CA PHE A 417 9.78 -2.72 15.67
C PHE A 417 9.05 -2.69 17.03
N MET A 418 8.54 -3.81 17.50
CA MET A 418 7.80 -3.89 18.77
C MET A 418 8.61 -3.37 19.96
N PRO A 419 9.88 -3.80 20.20
CA PRO A 419 10.67 -3.26 21.30
C PRO A 419 10.96 -1.76 21.14
N SER A 420 11.16 -1.26 19.92
CA SER A 420 11.37 0.17 19.64
C SER A 420 10.10 0.99 19.91
N TYR A 421 8.95 0.49 19.51
CA TYR A 421 7.68 1.19 19.73
C TYR A 421 7.30 1.19 21.23
N ILE A 422 7.50 0.08 21.96
CA ILE A 422 7.33 0.04 23.43
C ILE A 422 8.22 1.10 24.10
N ARG A 423 9.50 1.16 23.75
CA ARG A 423 10.42 2.19 24.29
C ARG A 423 9.95 3.60 24.00
N THR A 424 9.47 3.83 22.78
CA THR A 424 8.93 5.14 22.38
C THR A 424 7.72 5.52 23.22
N LEU A 425 6.82 4.58 23.48
CA LEU A 425 5.66 4.81 24.36
C LEU A 425 6.05 4.98 25.83
N GLU A 426 7.09 4.28 26.33
CA GLU A 426 7.63 4.51 27.67
C GLU A 426 8.14 5.94 27.89
N GLU A 427 8.65 6.61 26.84
CA GLU A 427 9.05 8.02 26.89
C GLU A 427 7.86 8.98 27.10
N VAL A 428 6.66 8.59 26.69
CA VAL A 428 5.46 9.42 26.75
C VAL A 428 4.61 9.10 27.98
N PHE A 429 4.42 7.83 28.25
CA PHE A 429 3.51 7.34 29.30
C PHE A 429 4.23 6.98 30.60
N GLY A 430 5.55 6.84 30.54
CA GLY A 430 6.39 6.45 31.68
C GLY A 430 6.69 4.96 31.73
N LYS A 431 7.88 4.63 32.22
CA LYS A 431 8.27 3.23 32.45
C LYS A 431 7.34 2.59 33.48
N GLY A 432 6.91 1.37 33.21
CA GLY A 432 5.94 0.65 34.05
C GLY A 432 4.47 0.93 33.73
N ASN A 433 4.19 1.96 32.93
CA ASN A 433 2.83 2.30 32.46
C ASN A 433 2.53 1.79 31.06
N VAL A 434 3.49 1.08 30.47
CA VAL A 434 3.37 0.41 29.16
C VAL A 434 3.42 -1.10 29.37
N HIS A 435 2.43 -1.80 28.82
CA HIS A 435 2.28 -3.23 28.98
C HIS A 435 2.15 -3.92 27.62
N LEU A 436 2.62 -5.15 27.53
CA LEU A 436 2.44 -6.00 26.36
C LEU A 436 1.43 -7.10 26.68
N VAL A 437 0.38 -7.16 25.86
CA VAL A 437 -0.68 -8.16 25.97
C VAL A 437 -0.68 -9.01 24.72
N SER A 438 -0.68 -10.31 24.90
CA SER A 438 -0.61 -11.30 23.82
C SER A 438 -1.83 -12.22 23.84
N PRO A 439 -2.25 -12.80 22.70
CA PRO A 439 -3.32 -13.78 22.66
C PRO A 439 -2.88 -15.16 23.20
N LYS A 440 -1.59 -15.34 23.44
CA LYS A 440 -1.00 -16.58 23.94
C LYS A 440 -0.13 -16.31 25.16
N PRO A 441 -0.01 -17.28 26.09
CA PRO A 441 0.94 -17.17 27.19
C PRO A 441 2.37 -16.90 26.71
N ASP A 442 3.18 -16.22 27.54
CA ASP A 442 4.55 -15.80 27.19
C ASP A 442 5.44 -16.96 26.72
N LYS A 443 5.30 -18.14 27.31
CA LYS A 443 6.06 -19.35 26.94
C LYS A 443 5.74 -19.87 25.53
N GLU A 444 4.57 -19.53 25.01
CA GLU A 444 4.09 -19.94 23.67
C GLU A 444 4.28 -18.82 22.64
N ASN A 445 4.77 -17.66 23.08
CA ASN A 445 5.03 -16.52 22.20
C ASN A 445 6.29 -16.77 21.36
N THR A 446 6.09 -17.40 20.22
CA THR A 446 7.17 -17.65 19.24
C THR A 446 6.74 -17.13 17.87
N GLY A 447 7.70 -16.67 17.06
CA GLY A 447 7.47 -16.23 15.69
C GLY A 447 6.61 -14.97 15.55
N ILE A 448 6.05 -14.80 14.35
CA ILE A 448 5.22 -13.64 13.99
C ILE A 448 3.83 -13.81 14.59
N SER A 449 3.37 -12.80 15.29
CA SER A 449 2.00 -12.75 15.83
C SER A 449 1.58 -11.32 16.10
N THR A 450 0.29 -11.11 16.16
CA THR A 450 -0.32 -9.83 16.53
C THR A 450 -0.38 -9.72 18.04
N ARG A 451 0.05 -8.58 18.59
CA ARG A 451 0.05 -8.26 20.02
C ARG A 451 -0.48 -6.86 20.24
N VAL A 452 -0.92 -6.59 21.45
CA VAL A 452 -1.46 -5.28 21.83
C VAL A 452 -0.52 -4.64 22.85
N ILE A 453 -0.02 -3.45 22.53
CA ILE A 453 0.66 -2.59 23.50
C ILE A 453 -0.40 -1.72 24.17
N VAL A 454 -0.41 -1.71 25.49
CA VAL A 454 -1.36 -0.96 26.32
C VAL A 454 -0.59 0.09 27.11
N ALA A 455 -0.95 1.36 26.98
CA ALA A 455 -0.27 2.46 27.66
C ALA A 455 -1.26 3.45 28.28
N SER A 456 -0.96 3.96 29.48
CA SER A 456 -1.78 4.97 30.16
C SER A 456 -0.92 5.84 31.06
N ARG A 457 -1.20 7.16 31.12
CA ARG A 457 -0.41 8.09 31.98
C ARG A 457 -0.51 7.78 33.47
N ARG A 458 -1.64 7.28 33.94
CA ARG A 458 -1.87 6.90 35.35
C ARG A 458 -1.59 5.43 35.64
N GLY A 459 -1.12 4.69 34.63
CA GLY A 459 -0.98 3.26 34.70
C GLY A 459 -2.32 2.52 34.58
N VAL A 460 -2.23 1.23 34.30
CA VAL A 460 -3.36 0.30 34.26
C VAL A 460 -3.09 -0.79 35.31
N ASP A 461 -4.04 -1.00 36.22
CA ASP A 461 -3.94 -2.13 37.15
C ASP A 461 -4.20 -3.45 36.39
N MET A 462 -3.12 -3.98 35.81
CA MET A 462 -3.17 -5.23 35.05
C MET A 462 -3.49 -6.45 35.90
N ASN A 463 -3.21 -6.40 37.20
CA ASN A 463 -3.58 -7.52 38.09
C ASN A 463 -5.08 -7.57 38.28
N ASP A 464 -5.70 -6.41 38.52
CA ASP A 464 -7.15 -6.32 38.61
C ASP A 464 -7.84 -6.63 37.27
N PHE A 465 -7.27 -6.21 36.15
CA PHE A 465 -7.76 -6.58 34.81
C PHE A 465 -7.73 -8.11 34.63
N VAL A 466 -6.61 -8.76 34.90
CA VAL A 466 -6.46 -10.23 34.79
C VAL A 466 -7.45 -10.96 35.72
N LYS A 467 -7.65 -10.45 36.93
CA LYS A 467 -8.65 -11.00 37.86
C LYS A 467 -10.06 -10.86 37.31
N PHE A 468 -10.42 -9.70 36.78
CA PHE A 468 -11.74 -9.43 36.19
C PHE A 468 -12.09 -10.37 35.05
N ILE A 469 -11.15 -10.57 34.08
CA ILE A 469 -11.38 -11.48 32.95
C ILE A 469 -11.42 -12.94 33.37
N GLY A 470 -10.63 -13.34 34.38
CA GLY A 470 -10.61 -14.71 34.89
C GLY A 470 -11.87 -15.11 35.69
N GLU A 471 -12.54 -14.17 36.34
CA GLU A 471 -13.73 -14.44 37.17
C GLU A 471 -15.05 -14.52 36.38
N LYS A 472 -15.12 -13.95 35.17
CA LYS A 472 -16.43 -13.64 34.56
C LYS A 472 -16.95 -14.58 33.49
N ASP A 473 -16.18 -15.38 32.80
CA ASP A 473 -16.74 -15.78 31.52
C ASP A 473 -16.74 -17.23 31.08
N GLY A 474 -16.02 -18.13 31.61
CA GLY A 474 -15.99 -19.47 30.99
C GLY A 474 -15.82 -19.48 29.43
N LYS A 475 -15.78 -18.33 28.80
CA LYS A 475 -15.47 -18.06 27.40
C LYS A 475 -14.00 -17.71 27.31
N GLY A 476 -13.12 -18.62 27.16
CA GLY A 476 -11.67 -18.50 27.03
C GLY A 476 -11.08 -17.07 27.09
N VAL A 477 -10.24 -16.81 28.05
CA VAL A 477 -9.49 -15.54 28.19
C VAL A 477 -8.51 -15.40 27.03
N MET A 478 -8.56 -14.28 26.29
CA MET A 478 -7.60 -13.99 25.21
C MET A 478 -6.41 -13.18 25.68
N SER A 479 -6.57 -12.38 26.74
CA SER A 479 -5.52 -11.48 27.22
C SER A 479 -4.53 -12.18 28.14
N HIS A 480 -3.31 -12.33 27.68
CA HIS A 480 -2.16 -12.75 28.50
C HIS A 480 -1.21 -11.58 28.65
N VAL A 481 -1.19 -10.99 29.84
CA VAL A 481 -0.35 -9.84 30.17
C VAL A 481 1.07 -10.31 30.47
N MET A 482 2.05 -9.76 29.78
CA MET A 482 3.46 -10.03 30.09
C MET A 482 3.85 -9.35 31.41
N PRO A 483 4.45 -10.08 32.40
CA PRO A 483 4.94 -9.45 33.62
C PRO A 483 5.96 -8.34 33.33
N GLN A 484 5.92 -7.23 34.07
CA GLN A 484 6.80 -6.08 33.84
C GLN A 484 8.31 -6.42 33.90
N GLU A 485 8.72 -7.28 34.83
CA GLU A 485 10.11 -7.74 34.91
C GLU A 485 10.53 -8.44 33.61
N ARG A 486 9.66 -9.29 33.07
CA ARG A 486 9.90 -10.01 31.82
C ARG A 486 9.91 -9.05 30.61
N LEU A 487 9.02 -8.06 30.60
CA LEU A 487 9.01 -7.03 29.57
C LEU A 487 10.31 -6.23 29.56
N GLN A 488 10.78 -5.79 30.74
CA GLN A 488 12.04 -5.04 30.84
C GLN A 488 13.26 -5.90 30.46
N GLN A 489 13.25 -7.18 30.80
CA GLN A 489 14.28 -8.14 30.35
C GLN A 489 14.25 -8.24 28.82
N TYR A 490 13.07 -8.48 28.23
CA TYR A 490 12.87 -8.53 26.77
C TYR A 490 13.41 -7.28 26.06
N LEU A 491 13.12 -6.09 26.59
CA LEU A 491 13.59 -4.82 26.04
C LEU A 491 15.11 -4.62 26.19
N THR A 492 15.72 -5.20 27.22
CA THR A 492 17.17 -5.10 27.46
C THR A 492 17.95 -6.04 26.54
N GLU A 493 17.39 -7.20 26.23
CA GLU A 493 18.02 -8.20 25.38
C GLU A 493 17.95 -7.84 23.88
N ARG A 494 17.22 -6.77 23.50
CA ARG A 494 16.97 -6.42 22.10
C ARG A 494 17.43 -5.03 21.72
N PRO A 495 18.06 -4.87 20.55
CA PRO A 495 18.29 -3.56 19.98
C PRO A 495 16.94 -2.83 19.80
N SER A 496 16.89 -1.59 20.23
CA SER A 496 15.71 -0.75 20.08
C SER A 496 16.11 0.70 19.95
N VAL A 497 15.31 1.47 19.21
CA VAL A 497 15.48 2.91 19.00
C VAL A 497 14.21 3.64 19.43
N ILE A 498 14.35 4.88 19.85
CA ILE A 498 13.19 5.77 20.05
C ILE A 498 12.78 6.30 18.69
N LEU A 499 11.52 6.09 18.34
CA LEU A 499 10.94 6.55 17.08
C LEU A 499 10.53 8.01 17.23
N THR A 500 11.11 8.90 16.44
CA THR A 500 10.81 10.33 16.42
C THR A 500 10.49 10.78 15.00
N ASP A 501 9.92 11.96 14.83
CA ASP A 501 9.66 12.50 13.50
C ASP A 501 10.95 12.67 12.67
N ASP A 502 12.09 12.87 13.34
CA ASP A 502 13.40 12.99 12.68
C ASP A 502 14.05 11.62 12.40
N TYR A 503 13.65 10.55 13.11
CA TYR A 503 14.25 9.23 12.94
C TYR A 503 13.24 8.10 13.24
N VAL A 504 12.69 7.53 12.17
CA VAL A 504 11.64 6.51 12.26
C VAL A 504 11.82 5.41 11.21
N PRO A 505 12.85 4.55 11.34
CA PRO A 505 13.23 3.54 10.34
C PRO A 505 12.33 2.29 10.39
N VAL A 506 11.01 2.44 10.33
CA VAL A 506 10.03 1.37 10.51
C VAL A 506 10.26 0.22 9.55
N ASP A 507 10.49 0.50 8.24
CA ASP A 507 10.73 -0.54 7.24
C ASP A 507 11.95 -1.42 7.59
N ASN A 508 13.03 -0.80 8.11
CA ASN A 508 14.21 -1.55 8.54
C ASN A 508 13.94 -2.38 9.79
N LEU A 509 13.14 -1.86 10.73
CA LEU A 509 12.79 -2.55 11.97
C LEU A 509 11.84 -3.73 11.74
N THR A 510 10.99 -3.65 10.70
CA THR A 510 10.07 -4.72 10.30
C THR A 510 10.68 -5.70 9.30
N ALA A 511 11.85 -5.40 8.72
CA ALA A 511 12.51 -6.28 7.74
C ALA A 511 12.66 -7.74 8.20
N PRO A 512 12.99 -8.05 9.48
CA PRO A 512 13.05 -9.44 9.96
C PRO A 512 11.72 -10.20 9.86
N ILE A 513 10.57 -9.50 9.92
CA ILE A 513 9.25 -10.12 9.77
C ILE A 513 9.06 -10.60 8.33
N PHE A 514 9.44 -9.75 7.37
CA PHE A 514 9.35 -10.10 5.95
C PHE A 514 10.26 -11.29 5.62
N GLU A 515 11.45 -11.35 6.20
CA GLU A 515 12.36 -12.49 6.06
C GLU A 515 11.79 -13.77 6.67
N GLU A 516 11.16 -13.69 7.84
CA GLU A 516 10.57 -14.85 8.53
C GLU A 516 9.30 -15.36 7.80
N ARG A 517 8.49 -14.46 7.23
CA ARG A 517 7.22 -14.80 6.56
C ARG A 517 7.42 -15.27 5.13
N TYR A 518 8.31 -14.61 4.39
CA TYR A 518 8.52 -14.82 2.95
C TYR A 518 9.91 -15.39 2.62
N GLY A 519 10.82 -15.43 3.60
CA GLY A 519 12.15 -16.01 3.45
C GLY A 519 12.13 -17.52 3.57
N TYR A 520 13.02 -18.20 2.82
CA TYR A 520 13.23 -19.63 2.95
C TYR A 520 13.89 -19.94 4.30
N ARG A 521 13.27 -20.84 5.06
CA ARG A 521 14.01 -21.57 6.10
C ARG A 521 14.97 -22.51 5.40
N THR A 522 16.25 -22.17 5.37
CA THR A 522 17.30 -23.19 5.22
C THR A 522 17.20 -24.09 6.44
N HIS A 523 16.71 -25.31 6.25
CA HIS A 523 16.81 -26.37 7.25
C HIS A 523 18.24 -26.80 7.40
#